data_fea5a1ed52e0bc94ff96e4845b9a6f33
#
_entry.id   fea5a1ed52e0bc94ff96e4845b9a6f33
#
_cell.length_a   1.000
_cell.length_b   1.000
_cell.length_c   1.000
_cell.angle_alpha   90.00
_cell.angle_beta   90.00
_cell.angle_gamma   90.00
#
_symmetry.space_group_name_H-M   'P 1'
#
loop_
_entity.id
_entity.type
_entity.pdbx_description
1 polymer ?
#
loop_
_entity_poly.entity_id
_entity_poly.type
_entity_poly.pdbx_seq_one_letter_code
_entity_poly.pdbx_strand_id
1 'polypeptide(L)'
;MTTTTDPSYVDPALINARAVRLVNAFKDALARMRDEEGLTFDDLHAATDLLQKAQAATGAPLALVAMPLFSEVFQGGRDGYTPSEEVNSPTYIADSPRIDNPGILPMRPDEPGTPLVVSGRVLDGNRRPIEGAKVDIYHAANNGDYSGLYDDGVPRYNLRGHLFTDADGRYAFTTITPVAYADSHIMQVDGVTDAVAALGRSLYRPAHIHYEVHHPDLITPWRGEVYFKGDPVIPVDFVGGTLAPPALQADTVLHEDPKDMATSGFQGPYRSMEFDFVLKTRTSPDTITPNGTTA
;
A
#
# COMPACT_ATOMS: atom_id res chain seq x y z
N MET A 1 -9.95 -5.37 -46.80
CA MET A 1 -9.85 -4.13 -46.01
C MET A 1 -9.26 -3.06 -46.89
N THR A 2 -10.03 -2.07 -47.28
CA THR A 2 -9.56 -0.93 -48.06
C THR A 2 -8.77 -0.02 -47.14
N THR A 3 -7.45 -0.01 -47.28
CA THR A 3 -6.62 0.98 -46.59
C THR A 3 -6.86 2.33 -47.27
N THR A 4 -7.58 3.22 -46.58
CA THR A 4 -7.71 4.59 -47.04
C THR A 4 -6.34 5.27 -46.91
N THR A 5 -5.91 5.93 -47.97
CA THR A 5 -4.66 6.70 -48.01
C THR A 5 -4.88 8.17 -47.57
N ASP A 6 -6.08 8.51 -47.15
CA ASP A 6 -6.40 9.84 -46.62
C ASP A 6 -5.81 10.02 -45.21
N PRO A 7 -4.81 10.87 -45.01
CA PRO A 7 -4.17 11.07 -43.73
C PRO A 7 -5.11 11.75 -42.70
N SER A 8 -6.26 12.30 -43.13
CA SER A 8 -7.28 12.88 -42.21
C SER A 8 -8.30 11.87 -41.74
N TYR A 9 -8.31 10.66 -42.31
CA TYR A 9 -9.28 9.64 -41.93
C TYR A 9 -8.95 9.02 -40.58
N VAL A 10 -9.89 9.10 -39.66
CA VAL A 10 -9.88 8.36 -38.38
C VAL A 10 -11.03 7.36 -38.41
N ASP A 11 -10.73 6.08 -38.27
CA ASP A 11 -11.79 5.05 -38.17
C ASP A 11 -12.67 5.29 -36.96
N PRO A 12 -13.97 5.59 -37.13
CA PRO A 12 -14.88 5.83 -36.01
C PRO A 12 -14.98 4.64 -35.04
N ALA A 13 -14.72 3.41 -35.49
CA ALA A 13 -14.75 2.22 -34.65
C ALA A 13 -13.60 2.18 -33.62
N LEU A 14 -12.53 2.93 -33.86
CA LEU A 14 -11.39 3.05 -32.93
C LEU A 14 -11.57 4.17 -31.91
N ILE A 15 -12.58 5.02 -32.06
CA ILE A 15 -12.81 6.14 -31.14
C ILE A 15 -13.36 5.63 -29.81
N ASN A 16 -12.57 5.73 -28.75
CA ASN A 16 -13.03 5.45 -27.39
C ASN A 16 -13.64 6.71 -26.74
N ALA A 17 -14.95 6.77 -26.71
CA ALA A 17 -15.68 7.92 -26.18
C ALA A 17 -15.37 8.24 -24.70
N ARG A 18 -15.04 7.21 -23.89
CA ARG A 18 -14.61 7.40 -22.49
C ARG A 18 -13.24 8.06 -22.45
N ALA A 19 -12.29 7.60 -23.28
CA ALA A 19 -10.95 8.18 -23.35
C ALA A 19 -11.02 9.66 -23.78
N VAL A 20 -11.86 9.98 -24.78
CA VAL A 20 -12.05 11.37 -25.24
C VAL A 20 -12.58 12.25 -24.09
N ARG A 21 -13.58 11.78 -23.32
CA ARG A 21 -14.09 12.56 -22.17
C ARG A 21 -13.03 12.76 -21.09
N LEU A 22 -12.25 11.73 -20.76
CA LEU A 22 -11.21 11.84 -19.74
C LEU A 22 -10.12 12.83 -20.16
N VAL A 23 -9.67 12.77 -21.41
CA VAL A 23 -8.66 13.70 -21.94
C VAL A 23 -9.20 15.15 -21.95
N ASN A 24 -10.46 15.36 -22.30
CA ASN A 24 -11.04 16.71 -22.26
C ASN A 24 -11.15 17.22 -20.82
N ALA A 25 -11.63 16.39 -19.87
CA ALA A 25 -11.68 16.77 -18.46
C ALA A 25 -10.29 17.10 -17.89
N PHE A 26 -9.26 16.36 -18.30
CA PHE A 26 -7.88 16.65 -17.91
C PHE A 26 -7.39 17.98 -18.51
N LYS A 27 -7.68 18.26 -19.78
CA LYS A 27 -7.37 19.54 -20.41
C LYS A 27 -8.06 20.71 -19.71
N ASP A 28 -9.33 20.54 -19.33
CA ASP A 28 -10.08 21.56 -18.59
C ASP A 28 -9.46 21.81 -17.21
N ALA A 29 -8.97 20.78 -16.53
CA ALA A 29 -8.25 20.92 -15.27
C ALA A 29 -6.93 21.69 -15.45
N LEU A 30 -6.13 21.34 -16.46
CA LEU A 30 -4.90 22.07 -16.79
C LEU A 30 -5.18 23.53 -17.15
N ALA A 31 -6.27 23.81 -17.88
CA ALA A 31 -6.65 25.19 -18.22
C ALA A 31 -6.97 26.00 -16.95
N ARG A 32 -7.70 25.43 -15.99
CA ARG A 32 -7.94 26.09 -14.70
C ARG A 32 -6.64 26.33 -13.93
N MET A 33 -5.76 25.34 -13.84
CA MET A 33 -4.45 25.51 -13.19
C MET A 33 -3.63 26.62 -13.84
N ARG A 34 -3.66 26.73 -15.17
CA ARG A 34 -3.01 27.84 -15.88
C ARG A 34 -3.61 29.20 -15.49
N ASP A 35 -4.93 29.30 -15.46
CA ASP A 35 -5.63 30.57 -15.29
C ASP A 35 -5.67 31.02 -13.81
N GLU A 36 -5.73 30.10 -12.87
CA GLU A 36 -5.87 30.34 -11.44
C GLU A 36 -4.52 30.32 -10.70
N GLU A 37 -3.61 29.38 -11.08
CA GLU A 37 -2.34 29.15 -10.40
C GLU A 37 -1.10 29.53 -11.22
N GLY A 38 -1.30 29.98 -12.47
CA GLY A 38 -0.21 30.43 -13.34
C GLY A 38 0.64 29.27 -13.90
N LEU A 39 0.08 28.05 -14.01
CA LEU A 39 0.78 26.89 -14.58
C LEU A 39 1.37 27.22 -15.96
N THR A 40 2.66 26.96 -16.13
CA THR A 40 3.38 27.17 -17.39
C THR A 40 3.71 25.82 -18.07
N PHE A 41 4.13 25.89 -19.31
CA PHE A 41 4.64 24.69 -20.02
C PHE A 41 5.97 24.20 -19.41
N ASP A 42 6.78 25.12 -18.90
CA ASP A 42 8.06 24.79 -18.25
C ASP A 42 7.84 24.01 -16.96
N ASP A 43 6.79 24.30 -16.19
CA ASP A 43 6.42 23.53 -14.99
C ASP A 43 6.04 22.10 -15.36
N LEU A 44 5.24 21.91 -16.43
CA LEU A 44 4.88 20.59 -16.91
C LEU A 44 6.10 19.80 -17.44
N HIS A 45 7.01 20.50 -18.13
CA HIS A 45 8.25 19.91 -18.63
C HIS A 45 9.15 19.46 -17.48
N ALA A 46 9.34 20.31 -16.47
CA ALA A 46 10.12 19.99 -15.28
C ALA A 46 9.54 18.78 -14.51
N ALA A 47 8.21 18.74 -14.35
CA ALA A 47 7.55 17.60 -13.70
C ALA A 47 7.76 16.30 -14.47
N THR A 48 7.61 16.31 -15.80
CA THR A 48 7.82 15.11 -16.62
C THR A 48 9.27 14.65 -16.64
N ASP A 49 10.24 15.57 -16.65
CA ASP A 49 11.67 15.27 -16.58
C ASP A 49 12.02 14.60 -15.23
N LEU A 50 11.48 15.11 -14.13
CA LEU A 50 11.67 14.51 -12.80
C LEU A 50 11.10 13.10 -12.72
N LEU A 51 9.88 12.87 -13.24
CA LEU A 51 9.26 11.54 -13.28
C LEU A 51 10.10 10.55 -14.12
N GLN A 52 10.66 10.99 -15.26
CA GLN A 52 11.52 10.16 -16.08
C GLN A 52 12.82 9.78 -15.35
N LYS A 53 13.43 10.72 -14.64
CA LYS A 53 14.64 10.47 -13.83
C LYS A 53 14.35 9.47 -12.71
N ALA A 54 13.24 9.64 -11.99
CA ALA A 54 12.84 8.72 -10.92
C ALA A 54 12.55 7.32 -11.47
N GLN A 55 11.87 7.21 -12.63
CA GLN A 55 11.66 5.93 -13.33
C GLN A 55 12.99 5.26 -13.71
N ALA A 56 13.92 6.01 -14.27
CA ALA A 56 15.21 5.47 -14.66
C ALA A 56 16.04 4.97 -13.47
N ALA A 57 15.95 5.65 -12.34
CA ALA A 57 16.66 5.28 -11.12
C ALA A 57 16.10 4.03 -10.44
N THR A 58 14.77 3.88 -10.44
CA THR A 58 14.09 2.79 -9.73
C THR A 58 13.80 1.58 -10.61
N GLY A 59 13.78 1.73 -11.94
CA GLY A 59 13.29 0.73 -12.88
C GLY A 59 11.78 0.46 -12.78
N ALA A 60 11.07 1.19 -11.93
CA ALA A 60 9.64 1.01 -11.72
C ALA A 60 8.82 1.54 -12.91
N PRO A 61 7.64 0.98 -13.19
CA PRO A 61 6.74 1.55 -14.18
C PRO A 61 6.40 3.01 -13.88
N LEU A 62 6.32 3.85 -14.91
CA LEU A 62 6.04 5.28 -14.76
C LEU A 62 4.76 5.56 -13.95
N ALA A 63 3.73 4.73 -14.11
CA ALA A 63 2.49 4.84 -13.34
C ALA A 63 2.74 4.74 -11.83
N LEU A 64 3.63 3.87 -11.38
CA LEU A 64 3.98 3.74 -9.96
C LEU A 64 4.78 4.94 -9.45
N VAL A 65 5.71 5.45 -10.27
CA VAL A 65 6.48 6.66 -9.93
C VAL A 65 5.57 7.90 -9.82
N ALA A 66 4.51 7.94 -10.64
CA ALA A 66 3.55 9.03 -10.64
C ALA A 66 2.41 8.87 -9.60
N MET A 67 2.29 7.71 -8.94
CA MET A 67 1.25 7.46 -7.92
C MET A 67 1.12 8.55 -6.86
N PRO A 68 2.21 9.11 -6.31
CA PRO A 68 2.10 10.19 -5.32
C PRO A 68 1.28 11.39 -5.74
N LEU A 69 1.14 11.62 -7.06
CA LEU A 69 0.41 12.77 -7.59
C LEU A 69 -1.11 12.56 -7.60
N PHE A 70 -1.60 11.32 -7.60
CA PHE A 70 -3.03 11.04 -7.75
C PHE A 70 -3.57 9.94 -6.83
N SER A 71 -2.74 9.32 -6.02
CA SER A 71 -3.20 8.26 -5.12
C SER A 71 -4.32 8.74 -4.18
N GLU A 72 -4.26 9.97 -3.67
CA GLU A 72 -5.33 10.57 -2.85
C GLU A 72 -6.69 10.65 -3.58
N VAL A 73 -6.65 10.83 -4.90
CA VAL A 73 -7.86 10.93 -5.72
C VAL A 73 -8.53 9.56 -5.89
N PHE A 74 -7.72 8.49 -5.90
CA PHE A 74 -8.18 7.13 -6.16
C PHE A 74 -8.30 6.26 -4.90
N GLN A 75 -8.06 6.82 -3.72
CA GLN A 75 -8.20 6.09 -2.48
C GLN A 75 -9.64 5.63 -2.25
N GLY A 76 -9.81 4.33 -1.98
CA GLY A 76 -11.08 3.72 -1.60
C GLY A 76 -11.53 4.12 -0.19
N GLY A 77 -12.60 3.47 0.30
CA GLY A 77 -13.04 3.59 1.69
C GLY A 77 -14.21 4.54 1.94
N ARG A 78 -14.86 5.04 0.90
CA ARG A 78 -16.09 5.85 1.02
C ARG A 78 -17.34 5.02 1.27
N ASP A 79 -17.24 3.70 1.09
CA ASP A 79 -18.32 2.73 1.25
C ASP A 79 -18.33 2.04 2.63
N GLY A 80 -17.41 2.45 3.53
CA GLY A 80 -17.28 1.93 4.89
C GLY A 80 -16.49 0.62 5.02
N TYR A 81 -16.05 0.05 3.91
CA TYR A 81 -15.13 -1.09 3.90
C TYR A 81 -13.69 -0.65 4.19
N THR A 82 -12.84 -1.61 4.56
CA THR A 82 -11.40 -1.33 4.68
C THR A 82 -10.89 -0.84 3.33
N PRO A 83 -10.34 0.37 3.25
CA PRO A 83 -9.83 0.95 2.01
C PRO A 83 -8.80 0.05 1.36
N SER A 84 -8.89 -0.15 0.05
CA SER A 84 -7.96 -0.97 -0.73
C SER A 84 -7.28 -0.11 -1.79
N GLU A 85 -6.03 -0.43 -2.08
CA GLU A 85 -5.31 0.13 -3.22
C GLU A 85 -5.69 -0.63 -4.50
N GLU A 86 -5.81 0.09 -5.61
CA GLU A 86 -6.12 -0.51 -6.91
C GLU A 86 -4.88 -1.10 -7.61
N VAL A 87 -3.68 -0.75 -7.14
CA VAL A 87 -2.40 -1.10 -7.79
C VAL A 87 -1.56 -1.98 -6.87
N ASN A 88 -0.92 -2.99 -7.44
CA ASN A 88 0.04 -3.79 -6.69
C ASN A 88 1.24 -2.93 -6.27
N SER A 89 1.65 -3.06 -5.02
CA SER A 89 2.90 -2.46 -4.56
C SER A 89 4.09 -2.95 -5.39
N PRO A 90 5.02 -2.07 -5.80
CA PRO A 90 6.24 -2.47 -6.51
C PRO A 90 7.13 -3.41 -5.70
N THR A 91 6.92 -3.48 -4.39
CA THR A 91 7.68 -4.35 -3.49
C THR A 91 7.05 -5.73 -3.30
N TYR A 92 5.90 -6.01 -3.92
CA TYR A 92 5.26 -7.32 -3.85
C TYR A 92 6.05 -8.38 -4.61
N ILE A 93 6.19 -9.55 -4.01
CA ILE A 93 6.77 -10.75 -4.64
C ILE A 93 5.82 -11.91 -4.42
N ALA A 94 5.39 -12.54 -5.51
CA ALA A 94 4.50 -13.68 -5.47
C ALA A 94 5.16 -14.92 -4.83
N ASP A 95 4.33 -15.89 -4.47
CA ASP A 95 4.74 -17.22 -3.98
C ASP A 95 5.52 -17.18 -2.66
N SER A 96 5.17 -16.22 -1.79
CA SER A 96 5.68 -16.20 -0.42
C SER A 96 5.44 -17.55 0.28
N PRO A 97 6.32 -18.00 1.19
CA PRO A 97 6.13 -19.27 1.89
C PRO A 97 4.90 -19.23 2.79
N ARG A 98 4.22 -20.37 2.86
CA ARG A 98 3.12 -20.56 3.81
C ARG A 98 3.67 -20.68 5.22
N ILE A 99 3.05 -19.98 6.16
CA ILE A 99 3.29 -20.13 7.60
C ILE A 99 2.02 -20.68 8.29
N ASP A 100 2.17 -21.17 9.51
CA ASP A 100 1.05 -21.57 10.34
C ASP A 100 0.19 -20.37 10.78
N ASN A 101 -0.96 -20.62 11.35
CA ASN A 101 -1.82 -19.60 11.95
C ASN A 101 -2.23 -20.05 13.37
N PRO A 102 -1.66 -19.43 14.46
CA PRO A 102 -0.63 -18.39 14.46
C PRO A 102 0.74 -18.90 13.97
N GLY A 103 1.52 -18.01 13.33
CA GLY A 103 2.82 -18.35 12.76
C GLY A 103 3.89 -17.28 12.98
N ILE A 104 5.07 -17.52 12.43
CA ILE A 104 6.20 -16.58 12.46
C ILE A 104 6.60 -16.32 11.01
N LEU A 105 6.71 -15.03 10.61
CA LEU A 105 7.26 -14.71 9.30
C LEU A 105 8.70 -15.20 9.18
N PRO A 106 9.07 -15.79 8.05
CA PRO A 106 10.47 -16.12 7.78
C PRO A 106 11.36 -14.90 8.00
N MET A 107 12.40 -15.06 8.79
CA MET A 107 13.39 -14.00 9.05
C MET A 107 14.77 -14.60 9.31
N ARG A 108 15.79 -13.79 9.09
CA ARG A 108 17.17 -14.17 9.41
C ARG A 108 17.28 -14.43 10.91
N PRO A 109 18.19 -15.33 11.37
CA PRO A 109 18.37 -15.59 12.80
C PRO A 109 18.76 -14.36 13.61
N ASP A 110 19.44 -13.41 12.97
CA ASP A 110 19.94 -12.16 13.52
C ASP A 110 19.17 -10.93 13.01
N GLU A 111 17.91 -11.12 12.58
CA GLU A 111 17.08 -10.01 12.08
C GLU A 111 16.90 -8.96 13.19
N PRO A 112 17.43 -7.75 12.99
CA PRO A 112 17.34 -6.72 14.02
C PRO A 112 15.94 -6.14 14.07
N GLY A 113 15.46 -5.85 15.27
CA GLY A 113 14.16 -5.18 15.49
C GLY A 113 13.48 -5.63 16.76
N THR A 114 12.51 -4.84 17.19
CA THR A 114 11.63 -5.21 18.32
C THR A 114 10.59 -6.21 17.83
N PRO A 115 10.43 -7.37 18.49
CA PRO A 115 9.38 -8.32 18.11
C PRO A 115 7.99 -7.67 18.09
N LEU A 116 7.19 -8.06 17.11
CA LEU A 116 5.81 -7.61 16.93
C LEU A 116 4.88 -8.81 16.76
N VAL A 117 3.87 -8.90 17.62
CA VAL A 117 2.77 -9.84 17.50
C VAL A 117 1.61 -9.13 16.84
N VAL A 118 1.16 -9.64 15.71
CA VAL A 118 0.02 -9.10 14.97
C VAL A 118 -1.11 -10.11 15.01
N SER A 119 -2.33 -9.62 15.24
CA SER A 119 -3.55 -10.42 15.16
C SER A 119 -4.68 -9.62 14.55
N GLY A 120 -5.74 -10.31 14.15
CA GLY A 120 -6.94 -9.68 13.63
C GLY A 120 -7.85 -10.69 12.95
N ARG A 121 -8.86 -10.19 12.27
CA ARG A 121 -9.84 -11.00 11.54
C ARG A 121 -10.07 -10.47 10.13
N VAL A 122 -10.46 -11.37 9.25
CA VAL A 122 -11.00 -11.03 7.94
C VAL A 122 -12.51 -11.27 7.99
N LEU A 123 -13.28 -10.21 7.79
CA LEU A 123 -14.73 -10.19 7.94
C LEU A 123 -15.39 -9.68 6.65
N ASP A 124 -16.61 -10.13 6.40
CA ASP A 124 -17.47 -9.58 5.34
C ASP A 124 -18.17 -8.27 5.80
N GLY A 125 -18.93 -7.63 4.92
CA GLY A 125 -19.70 -6.41 5.21
C GLY A 125 -20.76 -6.56 6.29
N ASN A 126 -21.13 -7.79 6.66
CA ASN A 126 -22.04 -8.09 7.76
C ASN A 126 -21.30 -8.52 9.04
N ARG A 127 -19.99 -8.30 9.09
CA ARG A 127 -19.11 -8.71 10.19
C ARG A 127 -19.05 -10.23 10.43
N ARG A 128 -19.39 -11.05 9.44
CA ARG A 128 -19.24 -12.50 9.51
C ARG A 128 -17.81 -12.88 9.14
N PRO A 129 -17.22 -13.87 9.79
CA PRO A 129 -15.86 -14.33 9.49
C PRO A 129 -15.75 -14.87 8.05
N ILE A 130 -14.61 -14.61 7.42
CA ILE A 130 -14.23 -15.23 6.16
C ILE A 130 -13.16 -16.27 6.48
N GLU A 131 -13.56 -17.54 6.54
CA GLU A 131 -12.67 -18.67 6.75
C GLU A 131 -11.84 -18.96 5.50
N GLY A 132 -10.57 -19.33 5.65
CA GLY A 132 -9.70 -19.73 4.54
C GLY A 132 -9.26 -18.57 3.64
N ALA A 133 -9.45 -17.33 4.04
CA ALA A 133 -8.87 -16.21 3.32
C ALA A 133 -7.35 -16.28 3.39
N LYS A 134 -6.69 -16.27 2.24
CA LYS A 134 -5.23 -16.13 2.16
C LYS A 134 -4.85 -14.71 2.52
N VAL A 135 -4.07 -14.55 3.58
CA VAL A 135 -3.48 -13.27 3.98
C VAL A 135 -2.00 -13.33 3.66
N ASP A 136 -1.58 -12.63 2.63
CA ASP A 136 -0.17 -12.48 2.23
C ASP A 136 0.39 -11.23 2.91
N ILE A 137 1.57 -11.35 3.53
CA ILE A 137 2.12 -10.36 4.44
C ILE A 137 3.57 -10.10 4.08
N TYR A 138 3.95 -8.82 4.01
CA TYR A 138 5.36 -8.46 3.83
C TYR A 138 5.63 -7.04 4.31
N HIS A 139 6.87 -6.79 4.72
CA HIS A 139 7.30 -5.44 5.12
C HIS A 139 8.81 -5.29 5.00
N ALA A 140 9.28 -4.04 5.10
CA ALA A 140 10.68 -3.73 5.09
C ALA A 140 11.39 -4.24 6.36
N ALA A 141 12.67 -4.59 6.23
CA ALA A 141 13.56 -4.84 7.34
C ALA A 141 13.87 -3.54 8.10
N ASN A 142 14.59 -3.67 9.23
CA ASN A 142 14.92 -2.52 10.09
C ASN A 142 15.83 -1.47 9.44
N ASN A 143 16.45 -1.78 8.30
CA ASN A 143 17.21 -0.85 7.48
C ASN A 143 16.39 -0.21 6.34
N GLY A 144 15.11 -0.55 6.21
CA GLY A 144 14.22 -0.05 5.17
C GLY A 144 14.16 -0.88 3.89
N ASP A 145 14.99 -1.92 3.76
CA ASP A 145 15.07 -2.72 2.54
C ASP A 145 13.98 -3.81 2.50
N TYR A 146 13.47 -4.07 1.31
CA TYR A 146 12.58 -5.20 1.02
C TYR A 146 13.38 -6.35 0.43
N SER A 147 13.28 -7.52 1.04
CA SER A 147 13.94 -8.73 0.56
C SER A 147 13.53 -9.12 -0.87
N GLY A 148 14.46 -9.68 -1.62
CA GLY A 148 14.23 -10.25 -2.95
C GLY A 148 14.04 -9.24 -4.07
N LEU A 149 14.22 -7.94 -3.81
CA LEU A 149 14.24 -6.88 -4.84
C LEU A 149 15.67 -6.62 -5.33
N TYR A 150 16.65 -6.83 -4.45
CA TYR A 150 18.05 -6.58 -4.71
C TYR A 150 18.87 -7.86 -4.48
N ASP A 151 20.03 -7.97 -5.12
CA ASP A 151 21.00 -9.06 -4.90
C ASP A 151 21.96 -8.67 -3.77
N ASP A 152 21.42 -8.64 -2.56
CA ASP A 152 22.10 -8.18 -1.34
C ASP A 152 22.47 -9.34 -0.38
N GLY A 153 22.23 -10.59 -0.81
CA GLY A 153 22.46 -11.79 -0.01
C GLY A 153 21.39 -12.06 1.05
N VAL A 154 20.36 -11.22 1.15
CA VAL A 154 19.21 -11.47 2.03
C VAL A 154 18.31 -12.56 1.41
N PRO A 155 17.82 -13.55 2.19
CA PRO A 155 16.90 -14.54 1.66
C PRO A 155 15.67 -13.88 1.00
N ARG A 156 15.32 -14.34 -0.20
CA ARG A 156 14.24 -13.77 -1.04
C ARG A 156 12.94 -13.48 -0.30
N TYR A 157 12.58 -14.29 0.66
CA TYR A 157 11.34 -14.18 1.43
C TYR A 157 11.57 -13.78 2.89
N ASN A 158 12.67 -13.10 3.20
CA ASN A 158 12.86 -12.53 4.52
C ASN A 158 11.75 -11.52 4.82
N LEU A 159 11.05 -11.67 5.95
CA LEU A 159 9.91 -10.85 6.36
C LEU A 159 8.74 -10.88 5.34
N ARG A 160 8.57 -12.03 4.67
CA ARG A 160 7.47 -12.31 3.74
C ARG A 160 6.88 -13.69 4.01
N GLY A 161 5.57 -13.80 4.01
CA GLY A 161 4.88 -15.07 4.17
C GLY A 161 3.38 -14.91 3.97
N HIS A 162 2.68 -16.04 3.87
CA HIS A 162 1.23 -16.03 3.88
C HIS A 162 0.67 -17.10 4.81
N LEU A 163 -0.51 -16.83 5.32
CA LEU A 163 -1.29 -17.76 6.12
C LEU A 163 -2.76 -17.79 5.63
N PHE A 164 -3.54 -18.67 6.20
CA PHE A 164 -4.97 -18.73 5.96
C PHE A 164 -5.74 -18.49 7.25
N THR A 165 -6.82 -17.74 7.18
CA THR A 165 -7.70 -17.48 8.32
C THR A 165 -8.38 -18.76 8.78
N ASP A 166 -8.62 -18.85 10.10
CA ASP A 166 -9.36 -19.95 10.72
C ASP A 166 -10.89 -19.81 10.53
N ALA A 167 -11.67 -20.73 11.13
CA ALA A 167 -13.12 -20.74 11.05
C ALA A 167 -13.80 -19.48 11.65
N ASP A 168 -13.11 -18.77 12.54
CA ASP A 168 -13.55 -17.49 13.10
C ASP A 168 -13.01 -16.28 12.31
N GLY A 169 -12.42 -16.54 11.14
CA GLY A 169 -11.79 -15.51 10.29
C GLY A 169 -10.50 -14.94 10.87
N ARG A 170 -9.94 -15.52 11.93
CA ARG A 170 -8.77 -14.99 12.63
C ARG A 170 -7.48 -15.29 11.88
N TYR A 171 -6.56 -14.34 11.98
CA TYR A 171 -5.17 -14.50 11.59
C TYR A 171 -4.25 -13.97 12.69
N ALA A 172 -3.09 -14.59 12.86
CA ALA A 172 -2.08 -14.09 13.77
C ALA A 172 -0.67 -14.52 13.31
N PHE A 173 0.28 -13.60 13.49
CA PHE A 173 1.68 -13.88 13.20
C PHE A 173 2.62 -13.04 14.06
N THR A 174 3.86 -13.51 14.16
CA THR A 174 4.96 -12.79 14.81
C THR A 174 5.97 -12.35 13.74
N THR A 175 6.48 -11.14 13.88
CA THR A 175 7.52 -10.55 13.04
C THR A 175 8.35 -9.56 13.87
N ILE A 176 9.07 -8.65 13.23
CA ILE A 176 9.67 -7.47 13.86
C ILE A 176 8.84 -6.23 13.54
N THR A 177 8.92 -5.23 14.42
CA THR A 177 8.28 -3.92 14.18
C THR A 177 8.97 -3.20 13.03
N PRO A 178 8.27 -2.89 11.91
CA PRO A 178 8.82 -2.07 10.84
C PRO A 178 9.21 -0.68 11.34
N VAL A 179 10.10 -0.03 10.59
CA VAL A 179 10.52 1.35 10.85
C VAL A 179 10.13 2.25 9.68
N ALA A 180 10.06 3.56 9.91
CA ALA A 180 9.99 4.53 8.83
C ALA A 180 11.26 4.45 7.99
N TYR A 181 11.13 4.45 6.66
CA TYR A 181 12.26 4.31 5.74
C TYR A 181 12.11 5.19 4.51
N ALA A 182 13.22 5.45 3.82
CA ALA A 182 13.23 6.05 2.51
C ALA A 182 13.95 5.12 1.53
N ASP A 183 13.41 4.99 0.31
CA ASP A 183 14.06 4.23 -0.74
C ASP A 183 15.39 4.91 -1.12
N SER A 184 16.48 4.20 -0.90
CA SER A 184 17.83 4.72 -1.12
C SER A 184 18.12 5.05 -2.60
N HIS A 185 17.44 4.39 -3.54
CA HIS A 185 17.60 4.63 -4.97
C HIS A 185 16.88 5.92 -5.39
N ILE A 186 15.68 6.16 -4.86
CA ILE A 186 14.94 7.42 -5.10
C ILE A 186 15.69 8.59 -4.49
N MET A 187 16.24 8.43 -3.28
CA MET A 187 17.01 9.50 -2.62
C MET A 187 18.27 9.93 -3.38
N GLN A 188 18.81 9.09 -4.26
CA GLN A 188 19.97 9.40 -5.08
C GLN A 188 19.60 10.13 -6.39
N VAL A 189 18.32 10.28 -6.70
CA VAL A 189 17.88 11.01 -7.90
C VAL A 189 18.05 12.51 -7.67
N ASP A 190 18.84 13.12 -8.51
CA ASP A 190 19.15 14.55 -8.41
C ASP A 190 17.87 15.41 -8.51
N GLY A 191 17.69 16.31 -7.55
CA GLY A 191 16.56 17.21 -7.45
C GLY A 191 15.27 16.61 -6.88
N VAL A 192 15.17 15.28 -6.67
CA VAL A 192 13.92 14.67 -6.18
C VAL A 192 13.64 15.04 -4.72
N THR A 193 14.66 15.06 -3.89
CA THR A 193 14.52 15.44 -2.47
C THR A 193 14.03 16.89 -2.32
N ASP A 194 14.61 17.81 -3.09
CA ASP A 194 14.22 19.22 -3.07
C ASP A 194 12.79 19.42 -3.60
N ALA A 195 12.42 18.73 -4.68
CA ALA A 195 11.08 18.79 -5.24
C ALA A 195 10.02 18.28 -4.26
N VAL A 196 10.27 17.15 -3.59
CA VAL A 196 9.34 16.61 -2.58
C VAL A 196 9.26 17.52 -1.35
N ALA A 197 10.39 18.07 -0.90
CA ALA A 197 10.42 19.02 0.21
C ALA A 197 9.66 20.32 -0.12
N ALA A 198 9.74 20.81 -1.36
CA ALA A 198 9.00 21.99 -1.81
C ALA A 198 7.47 21.78 -1.75
N LEU A 199 7.00 20.53 -1.81
CA LEU A 199 5.59 20.16 -1.62
C LEU A 199 5.20 19.98 -0.14
N GLY A 200 6.12 20.26 0.81
CA GLY A 200 5.90 19.99 2.23
C GLY A 200 5.86 18.51 2.57
N ARG A 201 6.47 17.66 1.76
CA ARG A 201 6.48 16.20 1.90
C ARG A 201 7.88 15.67 2.20
N SER A 202 7.95 14.44 2.66
CA SER A 202 9.18 13.70 2.94
C SER A 202 9.28 12.48 2.02
N LEU A 203 10.49 12.14 1.60
CA LEU A 203 10.74 10.85 0.92
C LEU A 203 10.66 9.65 1.86
N TYR A 204 10.63 9.89 3.17
CA TYR A 204 10.40 8.80 4.13
C TYR A 204 8.96 8.32 4.06
N ARG A 205 8.81 6.99 4.03
CA ARG A 205 7.54 6.30 4.24
C ARG A 205 7.34 6.03 5.75
N PRO A 206 6.13 6.20 6.29
CA PRO A 206 5.86 5.79 7.67
C PRO A 206 6.03 4.28 7.83
N ALA A 207 6.24 3.81 9.05
CA ALA A 207 6.24 2.39 9.36
C ALA A 207 4.92 1.75 8.95
N HIS A 208 4.98 0.64 8.19
CA HIS A 208 3.79 -0.06 7.71
C HIS A 208 4.06 -1.54 7.43
N ILE A 209 3.00 -2.30 7.36
CA ILE A 209 2.98 -3.68 6.88
C ILE A 209 2.07 -3.75 5.67
N HIS A 210 2.55 -4.34 4.59
CA HIS A 210 1.74 -4.64 3.42
C HIS A 210 0.95 -5.93 3.61
N TYR A 211 -0.27 -5.92 3.10
CA TYR A 211 -1.12 -7.10 3.05
C TYR A 211 -1.75 -7.25 1.68
N GLU A 212 -1.90 -8.50 1.22
CA GLU A 212 -2.85 -8.86 0.19
C GLU A 212 -3.80 -9.94 0.73
N VAL A 213 -5.10 -9.70 0.66
CA VAL A 213 -6.11 -10.65 1.13
C VAL A 213 -6.89 -11.20 -0.05
N HIS A 214 -6.86 -12.52 -0.22
CA HIS A 214 -7.51 -13.21 -1.32
C HIS A 214 -8.52 -14.23 -0.80
N HIS A 215 -9.73 -14.22 -1.35
CA HIS A 215 -10.73 -15.26 -1.13
C HIS A 215 -11.68 -15.33 -2.34
N PRO A 216 -12.21 -16.52 -2.73
CA PRO A 216 -13.13 -16.63 -3.87
C PRO A 216 -14.40 -15.79 -3.77
N ASP A 217 -14.88 -15.50 -2.55
CA ASP A 217 -16.08 -14.72 -2.31
C ASP A 217 -15.85 -13.19 -2.40
N LEU A 218 -14.63 -12.73 -2.34
CA LEU A 218 -14.33 -11.30 -2.51
C LEU A 218 -14.63 -10.85 -3.95
N ILE A 219 -15.14 -9.63 -4.10
CA ILE A 219 -15.35 -9.01 -5.41
C ILE A 219 -13.99 -8.80 -6.10
N THR A 220 -13.04 -8.28 -5.34
CA THR A 220 -11.64 -8.10 -5.75
C THR A 220 -10.74 -8.47 -4.56
N PRO A 221 -9.53 -8.97 -4.81
CA PRO A 221 -8.54 -9.09 -3.73
C PRO A 221 -8.34 -7.73 -3.06
N TRP A 222 -8.19 -7.72 -1.74
CA TRP A 222 -7.81 -6.52 -1.02
C TRP A 222 -6.29 -6.39 -1.07
N ARG A 223 -5.81 -5.16 -1.28
CA ARG A 223 -4.39 -4.80 -1.26
C ARG A 223 -4.21 -3.48 -0.56
N GLY A 224 -3.13 -3.35 0.18
CA GLY A 224 -2.79 -2.09 0.82
C GLY A 224 -1.81 -2.25 1.96
N GLU A 225 -1.69 -1.17 2.69
CA GLU A 225 -0.75 -1.01 3.79
C GLU A 225 -1.52 -0.70 5.07
N VAL A 226 -1.10 -1.30 6.18
CA VAL A 226 -1.57 -0.94 7.52
C VAL A 226 -0.44 -0.21 8.24
N TYR A 227 -0.73 1.01 8.66
CA TYR A 227 0.22 1.94 9.26
C TYR A 227 0.16 1.89 10.78
N PHE A 228 1.25 2.27 11.41
CA PHE A 228 1.33 2.40 12.86
C PHE A 228 0.81 3.78 13.25
N LYS A 229 -0.33 3.82 13.96
CA LYS A 229 -0.98 5.05 14.38
C LYS A 229 -0.04 5.92 15.22
N GLY A 230 0.01 7.21 14.89
CA GLY A 230 0.88 8.17 15.55
C GLY A 230 2.31 8.23 15.01
N ASP A 231 2.63 7.47 13.94
CA ASP A 231 3.92 7.65 13.26
C ASP A 231 4.02 9.08 12.70
N PRO A 232 5.08 9.83 13.06
CA PRO A 232 5.22 11.23 12.67
C PRO A 232 5.43 11.44 11.16
N VAL A 233 5.74 10.40 10.43
CA VAL A 233 5.92 10.46 8.97
C VAL A 233 4.59 10.42 8.22
N ILE A 234 3.52 9.85 8.81
CA ILE A 234 2.20 9.76 8.15
C ILE A 234 1.75 11.07 7.51
N PRO A 235 1.75 12.23 8.17
CA PRO A 235 1.24 13.48 7.58
C PRO A 235 2.12 14.06 6.48
N VAL A 236 3.35 13.59 6.33
CA VAL A 236 4.34 14.12 5.37
C VAL A 236 4.82 13.09 4.35
N ASP A 237 4.32 11.86 4.39
CA ASP A 237 4.64 10.81 3.41
C ASP A 237 4.29 11.25 2.00
N PHE A 238 5.25 11.21 1.08
CA PHE A 238 5.02 11.64 -0.30
C PHE A 238 4.19 10.66 -1.12
N VAL A 239 4.22 9.37 -0.76
CA VAL A 239 3.46 8.33 -1.49
C VAL A 239 2.02 8.30 -1.02
N GLY A 240 1.79 8.45 0.26
CA GLY A 240 0.47 8.15 0.75
C GLY A 240 0.20 8.45 2.21
N GLY A 241 0.97 9.32 2.86
CA GLY A 241 0.71 9.64 4.25
C GLY A 241 -0.62 10.33 4.46
N THR A 242 -1.06 11.10 3.49
CA THR A 242 -2.45 11.54 3.37
C THR A 242 -3.37 10.37 2.97
N LEU A 243 -2.82 9.24 2.53
CA LEU A 243 -3.51 8.01 2.15
C LEU A 243 -3.55 6.98 3.28
N ALA A 244 -2.96 7.26 4.43
CA ALA A 244 -3.17 6.47 5.63
C ALA A 244 -4.43 6.98 6.36
N PRO A 245 -5.65 6.76 5.82
CA PRO A 245 -6.84 7.18 6.53
C PRO A 245 -6.86 6.48 7.89
N PRO A 246 -7.56 7.03 8.89
CA PRO A 246 -7.67 6.40 10.20
C PRO A 246 -8.08 4.91 10.15
N ALA A 247 -8.81 4.51 9.09
CA ALA A 247 -9.22 3.13 8.86
C ALA A 247 -8.06 2.18 8.50
N LEU A 248 -6.90 2.69 8.12
CA LEU A 248 -5.68 1.91 7.83
C LEU A 248 -4.59 2.14 8.89
N GLN A 249 -4.91 2.76 10.01
CA GLN A 249 -3.97 2.99 11.11
C GLN A 249 -4.32 2.09 12.30
N ALA A 250 -3.37 1.29 12.73
CA ALA A 250 -3.50 0.40 13.89
C ALA A 250 -2.77 0.96 15.11
N ASP A 251 -3.40 0.87 16.28
CA ASP A 251 -2.75 1.13 17.54
C ASP A 251 -1.75 0.01 17.87
N THR A 252 -0.62 0.36 18.45
CA THR A 252 0.36 -0.60 18.95
C THR A 252 0.55 -0.45 20.45
N VAL A 253 0.73 -1.58 21.14
CA VAL A 253 1.00 -1.62 22.57
C VAL A 253 2.41 -2.15 22.78
N LEU A 254 3.23 -1.42 23.53
CA LEU A 254 4.54 -1.89 23.98
C LEU A 254 4.39 -2.66 25.29
N HIS A 255 4.92 -3.88 25.33
CA HIS A 255 4.92 -4.77 26.50
C HIS A 255 6.33 -4.84 27.06
N GLU A 256 6.52 -4.25 28.24
CA GLU A 256 7.80 -4.21 28.96
C GLU A 256 7.74 -4.88 30.34
N ASP A 257 6.52 -5.25 30.80
CA ASP A 257 6.37 -5.97 32.06
C ASP A 257 6.97 -7.38 31.94
N PRO A 258 7.87 -7.77 32.86
CA PRO A 258 8.47 -9.12 32.85
C PRO A 258 7.47 -10.27 32.87
N LYS A 259 6.27 -10.07 33.44
CA LYS A 259 5.21 -11.08 33.45
C LYS A 259 4.59 -11.25 32.07
N ASP A 260 4.34 -10.15 31.37
CA ASP A 260 3.81 -10.18 29.99
C ASP A 260 4.80 -10.85 29.04
N MET A 261 6.08 -10.48 29.15
CA MET A 261 7.17 -11.09 28.37
C MET A 261 7.27 -12.61 28.63
N ALA A 262 7.26 -13.02 29.90
CA ALA A 262 7.34 -14.43 30.26
C ALA A 262 6.12 -15.23 29.76
N THR A 263 4.91 -14.64 29.81
CA THR A 263 3.68 -15.27 29.33
C THR A 263 3.68 -15.43 27.80
N SER A 264 4.25 -14.47 27.09
CA SER A 264 4.33 -14.44 25.64
C SER A 264 5.55 -15.17 25.07
N GLY A 265 6.48 -15.63 25.95
CA GLY A 265 7.69 -16.35 25.55
C GLY A 265 8.81 -15.46 25.02
N PHE A 266 8.68 -14.15 25.11
CA PHE A 266 9.74 -13.21 24.70
C PHE A 266 10.76 -12.98 25.81
N GLN A 267 12.03 -12.84 25.41
CA GLN A 267 13.13 -12.57 26.33
C GLN A 267 13.37 -11.08 26.60
N GLY A 268 12.64 -10.21 25.91
CA GLY A 268 12.74 -8.75 26.00
C GLY A 268 11.43 -8.08 25.59
N PRO A 269 11.40 -6.74 25.61
CA PRO A 269 10.22 -5.98 25.22
C PRO A 269 9.73 -6.37 23.81
N TYR A 270 8.42 -6.44 23.64
CA TYR A 270 7.77 -6.68 22.36
C TYR A 270 6.58 -5.75 22.17
N ARG A 271 6.09 -5.63 20.93
CA ARG A 271 4.86 -4.90 20.61
C ARG A 271 3.76 -5.86 20.20
N SER A 272 2.53 -5.42 20.40
CA SER A 272 1.36 -6.05 19.79
C SER A 272 0.57 -5.05 18.96
N MET A 273 -0.11 -5.56 17.93
CA MET A 273 -0.99 -4.82 17.03
C MET A 273 -2.19 -5.69 16.69
N GLU A 274 -3.38 -5.09 16.68
CA GLU A 274 -4.60 -5.75 16.20
C GLU A 274 -5.19 -4.97 15.03
N PHE A 275 -5.58 -5.66 13.95
CA PHE A 275 -6.21 -5.05 12.79
C PHE A 275 -7.23 -6.00 12.14
N ASP A 276 -8.49 -5.57 12.06
CA ASP A 276 -9.56 -6.30 11.38
C ASP A 276 -9.78 -5.76 9.97
N PHE A 277 -9.82 -6.66 8.98
CA PHE A 277 -10.24 -6.35 7.62
C PHE A 277 -11.73 -6.55 7.47
N VAL A 278 -12.47 -5.53 7.01
CA VAL A 278 -13.87 -5.65 6.61
C VAL A 278 -13.95 -5.49 5.11
N LEU A 279 -14.19 -6.61 4.41
CA LEU A 279 -14.02 -6.71 2.98
C LEU A 279 -15.34 -6.93 2.25
N LYS A 280 -15.44 -6.40 1.04
CA LYS A 280 -16.62 -6.52 0.21
C LYS A 280 -16.66 -7.86 -0.51
N THR A 281 -17.67 -8.67 -0.19
CA THR A 281 -17.95 -9.93 -0.87
C THR A 281 -19.09 -9.75 -1.88
N ARG A 282 -19.32 -10.76 -2.72
CA ARG A 282 -20.43 -10.76 -3.71
C ARG A 282 -21.83 -10.68 -3.08
N THR A 283 -21.95 -10.98 -1.79
CA THR A 283 -23.20 -10.94 -1.03
C THR A 283 -23.25 -9.79 -0.03
N SER A 284 -22.21 -8.98 0.03
CA SER A 284 -22.16 -7.81 0.91
C SER A 284 -22.98 -6.64 0.37
N PRO A 285 -23.54 -5.78 1.24
CA PRO A 285 -24.19 -4.54 0.81
C PRO A 285 -23.20 -3.60 0.11
N ASP A 286 -23.70 -2.65 -0.68
CA ASP A 286 -22.85 -1.71 -1.41
C ASP A 286 -22.08 -0.76 -0.49
N THR A 287 -22.71 -0.35 0.60
CA THR A 287 -22.13 0.50 1.65
C THR A 287 -22.45 -0.04 3.02
N ILE A 288 -21.55 0.19 3.98
CA ILE A 288 -21.75 -0.14 5.39
C ILE A 288 -21.38 1.07 6.25
N THR A 289 -21.99 1.16 7.43
CA THR A 289 -21.55 2.14 8.43
C THR A 289 -20.34 1.59 9.21
N PRO A 290 -19.52 2.45 9.82
CA PRO A 290 -18.39 2.01 10.65
C PRO A 290 -18.78 1.02 11.76
N ASN A 291 -20.04 1.04 12.19
CA ASN A 291 -20.58 0.13 13.20
C ASN A 291 -21.23 -1.15 12.64
N GLY A 292 -21.11 -1.39 11.31
CA GLY A 292 -21.57 -2.63 10.68
C GLY A 292 -23.07 -2.72 10.41
N THR A 293 -23.80 -1.61 10.47
CA THR A 293 -25.20 -1.56 10.03
C THR A 293 -25.27 -1.10 8.57
N THR A 294 -26.15 -1.68 7.77
CA THR A 294 -26.45 -1.21 6.41
C THR A 294 -26.98 0.22 6.45
N ALA A 295 -26.46 1.08 5.58
CA ALA A 295 -26.91 2.46 5.44
C ALA A 295 -28.32 2.53 4.86
#